data_e5eb37edbe095b8f9a8d0f599b9af05e
#
_entry.id   e5eb37edbe095b8f9a8d0f599b9af05e
#
_cell.length_a   1.000
_cell.length_b   1.000
_cell.length_c   1.000
_cell.angle_alpha   90.00
_cell.angle_beta   90.00
_cell.angle_gamma   90.00
#
_symmetry.space_group_name_H-M   'P 1'
#
loop_
_entity.id
_entity.type
_entity.pdbx_description
1 polymer ?
#
loop_
_entity_poly.entity_id
_entity_poly.type
_entity_poly.pdbx_seq_one_letter_code
_entity_poly.pdbx_strand_id
1 'polypeptide(L)'
;MYNVFSTKEERVLRVVKMMLTTRQLLIFKCIVDEFIETAEPVGSKALMTNYQLPYSSATIRNEMSFLEEYGYLEKTHTSSGRIPSVEGYRFYVNNLAKRDLDESLKSQVAQIFSDRHRTLDEIIHESCQMLSELTHLTSVVLGPDSSEDTLQQINIVPLSDNRVTTI
;
A
#
# COMPACT_ATOMS: atom_id res chain seq x y z
N MET A 1 -10.25 -2.10 18.02
CA MET A 1 -9.13 -1.22 17.67
C MET A 1 -7.86 -2.07 17.74
N TYR A 2 -7.58 -2.80 16.68
CA TYR A 2 -6.45 -3.73 16.63
C TYR A 2 -5.22 -3.02 16.07
N ASN A 3 -4.23 -2.86 16.93
CA ASN A 3 -2.91 -2.33 16.58
C ASN A 3 -2.12 -3.48 15.92
N VAL A 4 -2.18 -3.59 14.59
CA VAL A 4 -1.67 -4.73 13.80
C VAL A 4 -0.16 -4.65 13.58
N PHE A 5 0.54 -3.63 14.06
CA PHE A 5 1.99 -3.54 13.88
C PHE A 5 2.71 -3.95 15.16
N SER A 6 3.41 -5.08 15.07
CA SER A 6 4.31 -5.58 16.09
C SER A 6 5.35 -4.51 16.44
N THR A 7 5.50 -4.21 17.72
CA THR A 7 6.52 -3.28 18.29
C THR A 7 7.95 -3.55 17.80
N LYS A 8 8.21 -4.72 17.24
CA LYS A 8 9.49 -5.15 16.69
C LYS A 8 9.71 -4.56 15.28
N GLU A 9 8.66 -4.49 14.44
CA GLU A 9 8.72 -3.91 13.10
C GLU A 9 8.88 -2.39 13.15
N GLU A 10 8.19 -1.72 14.06
CA GLU A 10 8.37 -0.28 14.27
C GLU A 10 9.78 0.08 14.75
N ARG A 11 10.39 -0.77 15.58
CA ARG A 11 11.78 -0.58 16.02
C ARG A 11 12.77 -0.79 14.87
N VAL A 12 12.56 -1.81 14.03
CA VAL A 12 13.41 -2.06 12.85
C VAL A 12 13.29 -0.92 11.85
N LEU A 13 12.07 -0.46 11.55
CA LEU A 13 11.83 0.69 10.66
C LEU A 13 12.43 1.99 11.20
N ARG A 14 12.39 2.23 12.51
CA ARG A 14 13.06 3.38 13.14
C ARG A 14 14.57 3.31 13.04
N VAL A 15 15.16 2.15 13.26
CA VAL A 15 16.62 1.94 13.13
C VAL A 15 17.04 2.12 11.68
N VAL A 16 16.31 1.61 10.72
CA VAL A 16 16.59 1.74 9.28
C VAL A 16 16.44 3.19 8.80
N LYS A 17 15.43 3.92 9.26
CA LYS A 17 15.26 5.36 8.97
C LYS A 17 16.41 6.21 9.57
N MET A 18 17.04 5.75 10.64
CA MET A 18 18.23 6.39 11.22
C MET A 18 19.52 6.08 10.43
N MET A 19 19.53 5.11 9.51
CA MET A 19 20.70 4.70 8.75
C MET A 19 20.84 5.41 7.39
N LEU A 20 19.76 5.93 6.80
CA LEU A 20 19.82 6.63 5.51
C LEU A 20 19.90 8.15 5.71
N THR A 21 20.85 8.77 5.05
CA THR A 21 20.97 10.24 5.01
C THR A 21 19.82 10.85 4.19
N THR A 22 19.55 12.14 4.39
CA THR A 22 18.55 12.89 3.61
C THR A 22 18.79 12.77 2.10
N ARG A 23 20.07 12.78 1.68
CA ARG A 23 20.46 12.61 0.28
C ARG A 23 20.11 11.22 -0.25
N GLN A 24 20.38 10.18 0.52
CA GLN A 24 20.04 8.80 0.17
C GLN A 24 18.53 8.59 0.07
N LEU A 25 17.78 9.14 1.00
CA LEU A 25 16.32 9.11 0.97
C LEU A 25 15.75 9.82 -0.26
N LEU A 26 16.30 10.98 -0.62
CA LEU A 26 15.89 11.72 -1.81
C LEU A 26 16.18 10.92 -3.08
N ILE A 27 17.42 10.43 -3.24
CA ILE A 27 17.81 9.64 -4.42
C ILE A 27 16.98 8.36 -4.51
N PHE A 28 16.79 7.66 -3.41
CA PHE A 28 15.97 6.45 -3.35
C PHE A 28 14.52 6.73 -3.77
N LYS A 29 13.92 7.80 -3.23
CA LYS A 29 12.58 8.21 -3.61
C LYS A 29 12.46 8.47 -5.11
N CYS A 30 13.38 9.24 -5.69
CA CYS A 30 13.39 9.50 -7.14
C CYS A 30 13.53 8.22 -7.98
N ILE A 31 14.32 7.23 -7.51
CA ILE A 31 14.45 5.94 -8.20
C ILE A 31 13.12 5.19 -8.20
N VAL A 32 12.44 5.13 -7.06
CA VAL A 32 11.16 4.42 -6.97
C VAL A 32 10.09 5.13 -7.78
N ASP A 33 10.00 6.46 -7.70
CA ASP A 33 9.04 7.26 -8.46
C ASP A 33 9.24 7.04 -9.98
N GLU A 34 10.48 7.14 -10.48
CA GLU A 34 10.81 6.91 -11.90
C GLU A 34 10.48 5.49 -12.34
N PHE A 35 10.79 4.49 -11.49
CA PHE A 35 10.49 3.09 -11.82
C PHE A 35 8.99 2.81 -11.83
N ILE A 36 8.20 3.45 -10.98
CA ILE A 36 6.73 3.34 -10.99
C ILE A 36 6.16 3.88 -12.30
N GLU A 37 6.71 4.97 -12.82
CA GLU A 37 6.24 5.60 -14.05
C GLU A 37 6.67 4.87 -15.31
N THR A 38 7.90 4.35 -15.34
CA THR A 38 8.50 3.82 -16.56
C THR A 38 8.55 2.29 -16.64
N ALA A 39 8.51 1.61 -15.49
CA ALA A 39 8.79 0.18 -15.33
C ALA A 39 10.19 -0.23 -15.87
N GLU A 40 11.10 0.73 -16.08
CA GLU A 40 12.45 0.50 -16.60
C GLU A 40 13.52 0.69 -15.52
N PRO A 41 14.65 -0.04 -15.59
CA PRO A 41 15.76 0.15 -14.68
C PRO A 41 16.33 1.57 -14.72
N VAL A 42 16.42 2.21 -13.57
CA VAL A 42 16.75 3.63 -13.44
C VAL A 42 18.27 3.84 -13.37
N GLY A 43 18.78 4.67 -14.26
CA GLY A 43 20.20 5.04 -14.32
C GLY A 43 20.50 6.39 -13.66
N SER A 44 21.73 6.57 -13.15
CA SER A 44 22.15 7.82 -12.48
C SER A 44 22.07 9.07 -13.37
N LYS A 45 22.21 8.93 -14.70
CA LYS A 45 22.09 10.05 -15.65
C LYS A 45 20.63 10.46 -15.81
N ALA A 46 19.70 9.50 -15.90
CA ALA A 46 18.26 9.78 -16.00
C ALA A 46 17.79 10.56 -14.76
N LEU A 47 18.17 10.10 -13.56
CA LEU A 47 17.83 10.81 -12.33
C LEU A 47 18.35 12.24 -12.27
N MET A 48 19.59 12.46 -12.70
CA MET A 48 20.18 13.79 -12.72
C MET A 48 19.40 14.73 -13.66
N THR A 49 18.95 14.22 -14.82
CA THR A 49 18.24 15.01 -15.82
C THR A 49 16.77 15.23 -15.44
N ASN A 50 16.06 14.18 -15.09
CA ASN A 50 14.60 14.22 -14.90
C ASN A 50 14.21 14.92 -13.59
N TYR A 51 15.02 14.75 -12.53
CA TYR A 51 14.73 15.31 -11.19
C TYR A 51 15.59 16.54 -10.86
N GLN A 52 16.46 17.01 -11.77
CA GLN A 52 17.34 18.15 -11.56
C GLN A 52 18.10 18.09 -10.22
N LEU A 53 18.56 16.90 -9.85
CA LEU A 53 19.23 16.69 -8.57
C LEU A 53 20.55 17.49 -8.51
N PRO A 54 20.85 18.15 -7.37
CA PRO A 54 22.06 18.96 -7.20
C PRO A 54 23.31 18.08 -6.96
N TYR A 55 23.36 16.90 -7.58
CA TYR A 55 24.45 15.93 -7.41
C TYR A 55 24.96 15.45 -8.76
N SER A 56 26.28 15.17 -8.82
CA SER A 56 26.86 14.57 -10.03
C SER A 56 26.37 13.15 -10.24
N SER A 57 26.35 12.70 -11.50
CA SER A 57 25.99 11.31 -11.85
C SER A 57 26.89 10.29 -11.12
N ALA A 58 28.16 10.63 -10.83
CA ALA A 58 29.05 9.79 -10.05
C ALA A 58 28.61 9.69 -8.59
N THR A 59 28.22 10.81 -7.98
CA THR A 59 27.68 10.83 -6.61
C THR A 59 26.40 9.99 -6.54
N ILE A 60 25.47 10.20 -7.46
CA ILE A 60 24.21 9.42 -7.50
C ILE A 60 24.52 7.93 -7.63
N ARG A 61 25.46 7.54 -8.49
CA ARG A 61 25.87 6.14 -8.68
C ARG A 61 26.43 5.52 -7.39
N ASN A 62 27.23 6.27 -6.63
CA ASN A 62 27.76 5.80 -5.36
C ASN A 62 26.65 5.57 -4.33
N GLU A 63 25.67 6.48 -4.25
CA GLU A 63 24.52 6.30 -3.37
C GLU A 63 23.63 5.14 -3.82
N MET A 64 23.46 4.93 -5.13
CA MET A 64 22.74 3.75 -5.66
C MET A 64 23.44 2.45 -5.28
N SER A 65 24.78 2.41 -5.31
CA SER A 65 25.55 1.24 -4.87
C SER A 65 25.41 0.99 -3.37
N PHE A 66 25.38 2.03 -2.57
CA PHE A 66 25.09 1.93 -1.14
C PHE A 66 23.68 1.35 -0.91
N LEU A 67 22.66 1.90 -1.57
CA LEU A 67 21.27 1.43 -1.45
C LEU A 67 21.09 -0.03 -1.91
N GLU A 68 21.85 -0.46 -2.91
CA GLU A 68 21.92 -1.86 -3.35
C GLU A 68 22.55 -2.77 -2.28
N GLU A 69 23.69 -2.35 -1.69
CA GLU A 69 24.37 -3.09 -0.64
C GLU A 69 23.48 -3.30 0.60
N TYR A 70 22.65 -2.29 0.93
CA TYR A 70 21.70 -2.36 2.03
C TYR A 70 20.34 -3.00 1.65
N GLY A 71 20.22 -3.52 0.44
CA GLY A 71 19.06 -4.30 0.00
C GLY A 71 17.83 -3.48 -0.38
N TYR A 72 17.94 -2.16 -0.55
CA TYR A 72 16.84 -1.32 -1.04
C TYR A 72 16.67 -1.33 -2.54
N LEU A 73 17.77 -1.58 -3.26
CA LEU A 73 17.80 -1.64 -4.71
C LEU A 73 18.41 -2.96 -5.18
N GLU A 74 18.06 -3.36 -6.39
CA GLU A 74 18.61 -4.51 -7.07
C GLU A 74 19.18 -4.12 -8.43
N LYS A 75 20.22 -4.84 -8.87
CA LYS A 75 20.81 -4.69 -10.17
C LYS A 75 20.17 -5.67 -11.15
N THR A 76 19.73 -5.18 -12.28
CA THR A 76 19.27 -6.05 -13.35
C THR A 76 20.45 -6.65 -14.13
N HIS A 77 20.29 -7.86 -14.64
CA HIS A 77 21.36 -8.59 -15.33
C HIS A 77 21.85 -7.91 -16.64
N THR A 78 21.04 -7.04 -17.21
CA THR A 78 21.26 -6.47 -18.56
C THR A 78 21.60 -4.99 -18.58
N SER A 79 21.55 -4.28 -17.47
CA SER A 79 21.76 -2.83 -17.46
C SER A 79 22.58 -2.33 -16.27
N SER A 80 23.16 -1.13 -16.42
CA SER A 80 23.80 -0.41 -15.31
C SER A 80 22.77 0.27 -14.38
N GLY A 81 21.47 0.18 -14.71
CA GLY A 81 20.37 0.72 -13.92
C GLY A 81 20.07 -0.11 -12.67
N ARG A 82 19.26 0.47 -11.80
CA ARG A 82 18.77 -0.19 -10.58
C ARG A 82 17.26 -0.20 -10.58
N ILE A 83 16.69 -1.23 -9.97
CA ILE A 83 15.27 -1.35 -9.69
C ILE A 83 15.06 -1.41 -8.17
N PRO A 84 13.92 -0.98 -7.65
CA PRO A 84 13.59 -1.19 -6.25
C PRO A 84 13.47 -2.69 -5.92
N SER A 85 14.07 -3.12 -4.82
CA SER A 85 13.83 -4.47 -4.28
C SER A 85 12.45 -4.55 -3.60
N VAL A 86 12.02 -5.75 -3.22
CA VAL A 86 10.80 -5.95 -2.42
C VAL A 86 10.88 -5.16 -1.10
N GLU A 87 12.02 -5.20 -0.42
CA GLU A 87 12.24 -4.45 0.82
C GLU A 87 12.29 -2.95 0.58
N GLY A 88 12.86 -2.52 -0.56
CA GLY A 88 12.85 -1.13 -0.99
C GLY A 88 11.44 -0.61 -1.21
N TYR A 89 10.59 -1.33 -1.93
CA TYR A 89 9.19 -0.94 -2.11
C TYR A 89 8.44 -0.87 -0.78
N ARG A 90 8.62 -1.85 0.10
CA ARG A 90 8.01 -1.83 1.44
C ARG A 90 8.43 -0.60 2.23
N PHE A 91 9.73 -0.27 2.19
CA PHE A 91 10.24 0.93 2.85
C PHE A 91 9.65 2.20 2.24
N TYR A 92 9.59 2.32 0.91
CA TYR A 92 9.01 3.46 0.20
C TYR A 92 7.54 3.68 0.60
N VAL A 93 6.70 2.65 0.51
CA VAL A 93 5.27 2.74 0.84
C VAL A 93 5.05 3.15 2.29
N ASN A 94 5.85 2.62 3.20
CA ASN A 94 5.68 2.90 4.63
C ASN A 94 6.21 4.26 5.07
N ASN A 95 7.21 4.83 4.37
CA ASN A 95 7.95 5.99 4.87
C ASN A 95 7.98 7.19 3.91
N LEU A 96 7.90 6.98 2.61
CA LEU A 96 8.16 8.01 1.60
C LEU A 96 6.99 8.29 0.66
N ALA A 97 6.11 7.30 0.44
CA ALA A 97 4.93 7.48 -0.38
C ALA A 97 4.00 8.53 0.25
N LYS A 98 3.48 9.42 -0.56
CA LYS A 98 2.42 10.32 -0.12
C LYS A 98 1.17 9.49 0.14
N ARG A 99 0.64 9.60 1.34
CA ARG A 99 -0.62 8.95 1.73
C ARG A 99 -1.84 9.85 1.53
N ASP A 100 -1.69 10.92 0.78
CA ASP A 100 -2.80 11.82 0.51
C ASP A 100 -3.70 11.16 -0.54
N LEU A 101 -4.78 10.54 -0.06
CA LEU A 101 -5.88 10.17 -0.93
C LEU A 101 -6.50 11.46 -1.49
N ASP A 102 -6.86 11.44 -2.77
CA ASP A 102 -7.66 12.51 -3.36
C ASP A 102 -8.93 12.74 -2.55
N GLU A 103 -9.33 14.01 -2.37
CA GLU A 103 -10.52 14.37 -1.57
C GLU A 103 -11.80 13.74 -2.15
N SER A 104 -11.87 13.55 -3.47
CA SER A 104 -12.99 12.83 -4.09
C SER A 104 -13.04 11.37 -3.64
N LEU A 105 -11.88 10.70 -3.58
CA LEU A 105 -11.77 9.32 -3.12
C LEU A 105 -12.07 9.20 -1.63
N LYS A 106 -11.60 10.14 -0.80
CA LYS A 106 -11.96 10.18 0.63
C LYS A 106 -13.47 10.31 0.82
N SER A 107 -14.14 11.15 0.03
CA SER A 107 -15.59 11.31 0.10
C SER A 107 -16.34 10.06 -0.32
N GLN A 108 -15.91 9.37 -1.38
CA GLN A 108 -16.50 8.11 -1.84
C GLN A 108 -16.36 7.00 -0.79
N VAL A 109 -15.15 6.85 -0.21
CA VAL A 109 -14.93 5.91 0.90
C VAL A 109 -15.84 6.25 2.09
N ALA A 110 -15.90 7.52 2.49
CA ALA A 110 -16.74 7.95 3.60
C ALA A 110 -18.23 7.66 3.33
N GLN A 111 -18.68 7.78 2.09
CA GLN A 111 -20.07 7.50 1.70
C GLN A 111 -20.43 6.02 1.87
N ILE A 112 -19.52 5.09 1.52
CA ILE A 112 -19.76 3.65 1.72
C ILE A 112 -20.03 3.34 3.19
N PHE A 113 -19.31 4.00 4.13
CA PHE A 113 -19.43 3.74 5.56
C PHE A 113 -20.42 4.66 6.30
N SER A 114 -21.02 5.65 5.64
CA SER A 114 -21.90 6.63 6.31
C SER A 114 -23.33 6.13 6.51
N ASP A 115 -23.78 5.21 5.67
CA ASP A 115 -25.15 4.69 5.73
C ASP A 115 -25.26 3.59 6.78
N ARG A 116 -25.93 3.90 7.90
CA ARG A 116 -26.17 2.98 9.01
C ARG A 116 -27.14 1.85 8.73
N HIS A 117 -27.84 1.91 7.59
CA HIS A 117 -28.83 0.90 7.19
C HIS A 117 -28.25 -0.17 6.25
N ARG A 118 -27.01 -0.03 5.82
CA ARG A 118 -26.35 -1.00 4.95
C ARG A 118 -25.96 -2.25 5.70
N THR A 119 -26.16 -3.38 5.05
CA THR A 119 -25.65 -4.67 5.53
C THR A 119 -24.14 -4.77 5.34
N LEU A 120 -23.49 -5.65 6.09
CA LEU A 120 -22.07 -5.92 5.94
C LEU A 120 -21.72 -6.38 4.51
N ASP A 121 -22.57 -7.20 3.91
CA ASP A 121 -22.38 -7.70 2.55
C ASP A 121 -22.42 -6.59 1.49
N GLU A 122 -23.31 -5.61 1.64
CA GLU A 122 -23.37 -4.44 0.76
C GLU A 122 -22.11 -3.58 0.88
N ILE A 123 -21.63 -3.34 2.10
CA ILE A 123 -20.38 -2.60 2.36
C ILE A 123 -19.18 -3.33 1.73
N ILE A 124 -19.09 -4.63 1.90
CA ILE A 124 -18.05 -5.46 1.33
C ILE A 124 -18.10 -5.40 -0.20
N HIS A 125 -19.26 -5.58 -0.80
CA HIS A 125 -19.43 -5.56 -2.25
C HIS A 125 -19.01 -4.22 -2.86
N GLU A 126 -19.49 -3.11 -2.33
CA GLU A 126 -19.12 -1.77 -2.82
C GLU A 126 -17.63 -1.44 -2.60
N SER A 127 -17.06 -1.87 -1.47
CA SER A 127 -15.62 -1.72 -1.22
C SER A 127 -14.79 -2.50 -2.24
N CYS A 128 -15.18 -3.71 -2.59
CA CYS A 128 -14.51 -4.52 -3.61
C CYS A 128 -14.63 -3.90 -5.00
N GLN A 129 -15.80 -3.41 -5.35
CA GLN A 129 -16.01 -2.73 -6.63
C GLN A 129 -15.12 -1.50 -6.74
N MET A 130 -15.12 -0.65 -5.72
CA MET A 130 -14.25 0.53 -5.67
C MET A 130 -12.76 0.18 -5.79
N LEU A 131 -12.28 -0.84 -5.06
CA LEU A 131 -10.90 -1.31 -5.16
C LEU A 131 -10.57 -1.80 -6.58
N SER A 132 -11.48 -2.55 -7.20
CA SER A 132 -11.30 -3.04 -8.57
C SER A 132 -11.22 -1.88 -9.58
N GLU A 133 -12.08 -0.88 -9.45
CA GLU A 133 -12.08 0.31 -10.31
C GLU A 133 -10.80 1.15 -10.14
N LEU A 134 -10.35 1.36 -8.91
CA LEU A 134 -9.16 2.16 -8.60
C LEU A 134 -7.85 1.49 -9.03
N THR A 135 -7.77 0.18 -8.88
CA THR A 135 -6.54 -0.56 -9.14
C THR A 135 -6.48 -1.16 -10.54
N HIS A 136 -7.61 -1.20 -11.25
CA HIS A 136 -7.80 -1.96 -12.49
C HIS A 136 -7.47 -3.45 -12.34
N LEU A 137 -7.61 -3.98 -11.11
CA LEU A 137 -7.38 -5.38 -10.78
C LEU A 137 -8.69 -6.04 -10.34
N THR A 138 -8.75 -7.37 -10.48
CA THR A 138 -9.86 -8.15 -9.94
C THR A 138 -9.74 -8.19 -8.41
N SER A 139 -10.78 -7.73 -7.72
CA SER A 139 -10.89 -7.84 -6.26
C SER A 139 -11.71 -9.06 -5.90
N VAL A 140 -11.22 -9.88 -4.97
CA VAL A 140 -11.93 -11.05 -4.44
C VAL A 140 -11.97 -10.91 -2.93
N VAL A 141 -13.17 -10.98 -2.35
CA VAL A 141 -13.37 -11.04 -0.91
C VAL A 141 -13.93 -12.40 -0.53
N LEU A 142 -13.24 -13.04 0.38
CA LEU A 142 -13.78 -14.22 1.06
C LEU A 142 -14.59 -13.69 2.23
N GLY A 143 -15.84 -14.10 2.32
CA GLY A 143 -16.73 -13.77 3.45
C GLY A 143 -16.14 -14.26 4.79
N PRO A 144 -16.70 -13.84 5.90
CA PRO A 144 -16.29 -14.38 7.18
C PRO A 144 -16.43 -15.91 7.15
N ASP A 145 -15.41 -16.59 7.66
CA ASP A 145 -15.45 -18.05 7.79
C ASP A 145 -16.44 -18.41 8.89
N SER A 146 -17.61 -18.90 8.50
CA SER A 146 -18.67 -19.34 9.41
C SER A 146 -18.53 -20.81 9.82
N SER A 147 -17.43 -21.47 9.49
CA SER A 147 -17.23 -22.90 9.80
C SER A 147 -17.22 -23.21 11.30
N GLU A 148 -16.88 -22.22 12.13
CA GLU A 148 -16.90 -22.32 13.60
C GLU A 148 -18.14 -21.69 14.24
N ASP A 149 -19.00 -21.04 13.44
CA ASP A 149 -20.23 -20.42 13.94
C ASP A 149 -21.24 -21.49 14.32
N THR A 150 -21.79 -21.39 15.52
CA THR A 150 -22.86 -22.25 16.00
C THR A 150 -24.12 -21.45 16.23
N LEU A 151 -25.23 -21.95 15.70
CA LEU A 151 -26.54 -21.34 15.93
C LEU A 151 -26.90 -21.48 17.44
N GLN A 152 -26.87 -20.36 18.16
CA GLN A 152 -27.15 -20.32 19.59
C GLN A 152 -28.66 -20.33 19.89
N GLN A 153 -29.42 -19.55 19.12
CA GLN A 153 -30.85 -19.37 19.36
C GLN A 153 -31.55 -18.84 18.11
N ILE A 154 -32.78 -19.30 17.87
CA ILE A 154 -33.70 -18.72 16.89
C ILE A 154 -34.95 -18.25 17.64
N ASN A 155 -35.25 -16.96 17.57
CA ASN A 155 -36.49 -16.41 18.06
C ASN A 155 -37.46 -16.17 16.89
N ILE A 156 -38.67 -16.72 16.97
CA ILE A 156 -39.74 -16.50 15.98
C ILE A 156 -40.72 -15.48 16.57
N VAL A 157 -40.79 -14.30 15.94
CA VAL A 157 -41.70 -13.24 16.37
C VAL A 157 -42.82 -13.10 15.38
N PRO A 158 -44.10 -13.25 15.78
CA PRO A 158 -45.23 -13.02 14.88
C PRO A 158 -45.37 -11.52 14.59
N LEU A 159 -45.48 -11.18 13.30
CA LEU A 159 -45.72 -9.82 12.82
C LEU A 159 -47.19 -9.57 12.51
N SER A 160 -47.91 -10.61 12.11
CA SER A 160 -49.36 -10.62 11.84
C SER A 160 -49.89 -12.06 11.76
N ASP A 161 -51.20 -12.25 11.59
CA ASP A 161 -51.85 -13.57 11.57
C ASP A 161 -51.21 -14.56 10.58
N ASN A 162 -50.49 -14.09 9.57
CA ASN A 162 -49.89 -14.95 8.55
C ASN A 162 -48.42 -14.59 8.23
N ARG A 163 -47.73 -13.83 9.09
CA ARG A 163 -46.32 -13.46 8.93
C ARG A 163 -45.56 -13.60 10.24
N VAL A 164 -44.38 -14.18 10.14
CA VAL A 164 -43.44 -14.28 11.23
C VAL A 164 -42.10 -13.72 10.75
N THR A 165 -41.28 -13.20 11.66
CA THR A 165 -39.86 -12.90 11.43
C THR A 165 -39.04 -13.72 12.39
N THR A 166 -37.79 -14.01 11.97
CA THR A 166 -36.79 -14.64 12.81
C THR A 166 -35.77 -13.61 13.24
N ILE A 167 -35.35 -13.64 14.48
CA ILE A 167 -34.28 -12.78 15.07
C ILE A 167 -33.21 -13.69 15.63
#